data_72d4f14f32d83363e603ebbeed5ebeb2
#
_entry.id   72d4f14f32d83363e603ebbeed5ebeb2
#
_cell.length_a   1.000
_cell.length_b   1.000
_cell.length_c   1.000
_cell.angle_alpha   90.00
_cell.angle_beta   90.00
_cell.angle_gamma   90.00
#
_symmetry.space_group_name_H-M   'P 1'
#
loop_
_entity.id
_entity.type
_entity.pdbx_description
1 polymer ?
#
loop_
_entity_poly.entity_id
_entity_poly.type
_entity_poly.pdbx_seq_one_letter_code
_entity_poly.pdbx_strand_id
1 'polypeptide(L)'
;RFLPEAHFCLPNAPNICQINPKGFEWFDLMQTDNEKIIEESLISLKKLENLINEKLEILNLKFKNLFLVGFSQGTMVSIQYAISQSKEIAGVVGYSGKIFDYELFEKNFKSKAKIKFLHGNKDEIVSAEEMYKSVDFLKSKKFHVDYKVYENLGHNISPQGLSDGLKFIKKSFDISLTCL
;
A
#
# COMPACT_ATOMS: atom_id res chain seq x y z
N ARG A 1 -9.55 20.73 7.62
CA ARG A 1 -9.16 19.66 6.66
C ARG A 1 -7.66 19.42 6.78
N PHE A 2 -7.26 18.14 6.91
CA PHE A 2 -5.85 17.77 7.03
C PHE A 2 -5.08 17.91 5.69
N LEU A 3 -5.73 17.55 4.59
CA LEU A 3 -5.22 17.58 3.23
C LEU A 3 -6.24 18.29 2.31
N PRO A 4 -6.35 19.62 2.35
CA PRO A 4 -7.40 20.37 1.65
C PRO A 4 -7.27 20.29 0.12
N GLU A 5 -6.05 20.16 -0.39
CA GLU A 5 -5.75 20.11 -1.84
C GLU A 5 -5.69 18.68 -2.40
N ALA A 6 -5.95 17.65 -1.58
CA ALA A 6 -5.87 16.27 -2.03
C ALA A 6 -7.14 15.83 -2.76
N HIS A 7 -6.94 15.16 -3.90
CA HIS A 7 -7.97 14.39 -4.57
C HIS A 7 -7.94 12.95 -4.05
N PHE A 8 -9.09 12.43 -3.66
CA PHE A 8 -9.23 11.06 -3.15
C PHE A 8 -9.93 10.19 -4.20
N CYS A 9 -9.30 9.08 -4.56
CA CYS A 9 -9.88 8.05 -5.40
C CYS A 9 -9.93 6.74 -4.59
N LEU A 10 -11.12 6.15 -4.45
CA LEU A 10 -11.36 4.92 -3.71
C LEU A 10 -11.91 3.85 -4.66
N PRO A 11 -11.05 3.17 -5.41
CA PRO A 11 -11.49 2.13 -6.33
C PRO A 11 -11.92 0.88 -5.58
N ASN A 12 -12.91 0.17 -6.11
CA ASN A 12 -13.10 -1.23 -5.76
C ASN A 12 -11.94 -2.06 -6.33
N ALA A 13 -11.57 -3.13 -5.63
CA ALA A 13 -10.73 -4.16 -6.22
C ALA A 13 -11.44 -4.83 -7.42
N PRO A 14 -10.70 -5.38 -8.39
CA PRO A 14 -11.28 -5.74 -9.68
C PRO A 14 -12.07 -7.04 -9.72
N ASN A 15 -11.99 -7.87 -8.69
CA ASN A 15 -12.63 -9.17 -8.63
C ASN A 15 -13.70 -9.20 -7.54
N ILE A 16 -14.76 -10.00 -7.71
CA ILE A 16 -15.75 -10.25 -6.65
C ILE A 16 -15.08 -11.17 -5.62
N CYS A 17 -15.17 -10.82 -4.34
CA CYS A 17 -14.58 -11.60 -3.26
C CYS A 17 -15.29 -12.95 -3.11
N GLN A 18 -14.51 -14.05 -3.11
CA GLN A 18 -15.04 -15.41 -3.04
C GLN A 18 -15.77 -15.70 -1.71
N ILE A 19 -15.25 -15.17 -0.61
CA ILE A 19 -15.84 -15.37 0.74
C ILE A 19 -16.90 -14.34 1.10
N ASN A 20 -16.98 -13.22 0.36
CA ASN A 20 -18.00 -12.19 0.54
C ASN A 20 -18.46 -11.64 -0.82
N PRO A 21 -19.51 -12.21 -1.43
CA PRO A 21 -19.98 -11.79 -2.76
C PRO A 21 -20.44 -10.33 -2.88
N LYS A 22 -20.57 -9.61 -1.77
CA LYS A 22 -20.83 -8.16 -1.74
C LYS A 22 -19.55 -7.33 -1.66
N GLY A 23 -18.40 -7.96 -1.48
CA GLY A 23 -17.09 -7.34 -1.40
C GLY A 23 -16.27 -7.57 -2.67
N PHE A 24 -15.09 -6.96 -2.68
CA PHE A 24 -14.14 -7.04 -3.79
C PHE A 24 -12.76 -7.45 -3.26
N GLU A 25 -12.00 -8.13 -4.09
CA GLU A 25 -10.63 -8.57 -3.79
C GLU A 25 -9.69 -8.32 -4.96
N TRP A 26 -8.41 -8.12 -4.64
CA TRP A 26 -7.37 -7.93 -5.64
C TRP A 26 -6.86 -9.27 -6.20
N PHE A 27 -6.88 -10.31 -5.38
CA PHE A 27 -6.56 -11.69 -5.68
C PHE A 27 -7.24 -12.60 -4.66
N ASP A 28 -7.51 -13.84 -5.03
CA ASP A 28 -8.20 -14.79 -4.15
C ASP A 28 -7.28 -15.25 -3.00
N LEU A 29 -7.64 -14.87 -1.76
CA LEU A 29 -6.93 -15.28 -0.54
C LEU A 29 -7.22 -16.73 -0.13
N MET A 30 -8.25 -17.35 -0.69
CA MET A 30 -8.57 -18.77 -0.45
C MET A 30 -7.86 -19.71 -1.42
N GLN A 31 -7.24 -19.17 -2.47
CA GLN A 31 -6.41 -19.92 -3.40
C GLN A 31 -5.18 -20.47 -2.70
N THR A 32 -4.88 -21.75 -2.89
CA THR A 32 -3.71 -22.44 -2.31
C THR A 32 -2.52 -22.53 -3.28
N ASP A 33 -2.77 -22.29 -4.56
CA ASP A 33 -1.76 -22.29 -5.61
C ASP A 33 -1.12 -20.92 -5.72
N ASN A 34 0.12 -20.81 -5.25
CA ASN A 34 0.86 -19.54 -5.24
C ASN A 34 1.06 -18.94 -6.64
N GLU A 35 1.22 -19.77 -7.68
CA GLU A 35 1.40 -19.26 -9.05
C GLU A 35 0.14 -18.55 -9.53
N LYS A 36 -1.04 -19.12 -9.25
CA LYS A 36 -2.32 -18.49 -9.58
C LYS A 36 -2.55 -17.20 -8.80
N ILE A 37 -2.24 -17.18 -7.50
CA ILE A 37 -2.35 -15.94 -6.69
C ILE A 37 -1.46 -14.85 -7.27
N ILE A 38 -0.23 -15.18 -7.65
CA ILE A 38 0.70 -14.22 -8.28
C ILE A 38 0.14 -13.74 -9.62
N GLU A 39 -0.35 -14.63 -10.48
CA GLU A 39 -0.96 -14.26 -11.76
C GLU A 39 -2.14 -13.30 -11.59
N GLU A 40 -3.08 -13.62 -10.71
CA GLU A 40 -4.22 -12.76 -10.39
C GLU A 40 -3.79 -11.40 -9.84
N SER A 41 -2.78 -11.40 -8.97
CA SER A 41 -2.23 -10.17 -8.41
C SER A 41 -1.62 -9.28 -9.50
N LEU A 42 -0.91 -9.84 -10.47
CA LEU A 42 -0.32 -9.10 -11.60
C LEU A 42 -1.39 -8.54 -12.54
N ILE A 43 -2.47 -9.29 -12.82
CA ILE A 43 -3.62 -8.80 -13.60
C ILE A 43 -4.26 -7.61 -12.87
N SER A 44 -4.46 -7.73 -11.57
CA SER A 44 -5.06 -6.67 -10.75
C SER A 44 -4.17 -5.44 -10.66
N LEU A 45 -2.85 -5.61 -10.55
CA LEU A 45 -1.88 -4.51 -10.61
C LEU A 45 -1.95 -3.76 -11.93
N LYS A 46 -2.14 -4.47 -13.05
CA LYS A 46 -2.29 -3.82 -14.36
C LYS A 46 -3.56 -2.98 -14.47
N LYS A 47 -4.67 -3.47 -13.90
CA LYS A 47 -5.92 -2.68 -13.81
C LYS A 47 -5.75 -1.44 -12.93
N LEU A 48 -5.05 -1.57 -11.79
CA LEU A 48 -4.72 -0.44 -10.91
C LEU A 48 -3.82 0.58 -11.63
N GLU A 49 -2.80 0.13 -12.35
CA GLU A 49 -1.91 0.98 -13.14
C GLU A 49 -2.69 1.82 -14.16
N ASN A 50 -3.59 1.19 -14.90
CA ASN A 50 -4.41 1.89 -15.89
C ASN A 50 -5.29 2.96 -15.23
N LEU A 51 -5.94 2.64 -14.11
CA LEU A 51 -6.75 3.60 -13.35
C LEU A 51 -5.90 4.77 -12.83
N ILE A 52 -4.73 4.50 -12.27
CA ILE A 52 -3.83 5.54 -11.76
C ILE A 52 -3.37 6.46 -12.88
N ASN A 53 -2.95 5.91 -14.01
CA ASN A 53 -2.52 6.70 -15.17
C ASN A 53 -3.65 7.61 -15.68
N GLU A 54 -4.86 7.07 -15.81
CA GLU A 54 -6.07 7.86 -16.20
C GLU A 54 -6.32 9.01 -15.20
N LYS A 55 -6.28 8.74 -13.90
CA LYS A 55 -6.53 9.77 -12.88
C LYS A 55 -5.44 10.83 -12.82
N LEU A 56 -4.17 10.43 -12.95
CA LEU A 56 -3.06 11.38 -13.00
C LEU A 56 -3.15 12.30 -14.23
N GLU A 57 -3.55 11.76 -15.39
CA GLU A 57 -3.76 12.52 -16.60
C GLU A 57 -4.93 13.53 -16.45
N ILE A 58 -6.11 13.06 -16.03
CA ILE A 58 -7.29 13.91 -15.83
C ILE A 58 -7.01 15.06 -14.85
N LEU A 59 -6.25 14.78 -13.78
CA LEU A 59 -5.93 15.75 -12.73
C LEU A 59 -4.68 16.58 -13.06
N ASN A 60 -4.00 16.33 -14.18
CA ASN A 60 -2.71 16.93 -14.54
C ASN A 60 -1.66 16.81 -13.43
N LEU A 61 -1.59 15.61 -12.78
CA LEU A 61 -0.68 15.29 -11.71
C LEU A 61 0.45 14.36 -12.18
N LYS A 62 1.55 14.34 -11.42
CA LYS A 62 2.71 13.47 -11.69
C LYS A 62 2.78 12.35 -10.65
N PHE A 63 3.51 11.27 -10.95
CA PHE A 63 3.73 10.16 -10.01
C PHE A 63 4.24 10.63 -8.64
N LYS A 64 5.11 11.61 -8.59
CA LYS A 64 5.60 12.23 -7.33
C LYS A 64 4.50 12.89 -6.48
N ASN A 65 3.30 13.10 -7.02
CA ASN A 65 2.14 13.62 -6.29
C ASN A 65 1.20 12.49 -5.80
N LEU A 66 1.48 11.24 -6.17
CA LEU A 66 0.65 10.08 -5.82
C LEU A 66 1.06 9.50 -4.46
N PHE A 67 0.09 9.36 -3.57
CA PHE A 67 0.17 8.50 -2.39
C PHE A 67 -0.81 7.34 -2.53
N LEU A 68 -0.39 6.13 -2.17
CA LEU A 68 -1.27 4.99 -2.01
C LEU A 68 -1.56 4.76 -0.54
N VAL A 69 -2.81 4.50 -0.23
CA VAL A 69 -3.25 4.15 1.12
C VAL A 69 -3.97 2.82 1.04
N GLY A 70 -3.45 1.82 1.71
CA GLY A 70 -3.99 0.47 1.69
C GLY A 70 -4.34 -0.06 3.07
N PHE A 71 -5.30 -0.97 3.12
CA PHE A 71 -5.64 -1.77 4.30
C PHE A 71 -5.55 -3.25 3.92
N SER A 72 -4.92 -4.07 4.75
CA SER A 72 -4.79 -5.51 4.55
C SER A 72 -4.26 -5.84 3.14
N GLN A 73 -5.02 -6.53 2.30
CA GLN A 73 -4.68 -6.83 0.91
C GLN A 73 -4.38 -5.55 0.08
N GLY A 74 -5.09 -4.43 0.36
CA GLY A 74 -4.82 -3.14 -0.26
C GLY A 74 -3.42 -2.60 0.06
N THR A 75 -2.87 -2.89 1.25
CA THR A 75 -1.46 -2.58 1.60
C THR A 75 -0.50 -3.39 0.74
N MET A 76 -0.74 -4.69 0.59
CA MET A 76 0.09 -5.60 -0.20
C MET A 76 0.20 -5.12 -1.66
N VAL A 77 -0.95 -4.84 -2.25
CA VAL A 77 -1.05 -4.34 -3.64
C VAL A 77 -0.42 -2.95 -3.79
N SER A 78 -0.62 -2.06 -2.83
CA SER A 78 -0.02 -0.71 -2.84
C SER A 78 1.49 -0.75 -2.83
N ILE A 79 2.09 -1.62 -2.01
CA ILE A 79 3.54 -1.80 -1.97
C ILE A 79 4.04 -2.40 -3.29
N GLN A 80 3.42 -3.48 -3.77
CA GLN A 80 3.80 -4.13 -5.01
C GLN A 80 3.70 -3.19 -6.21
N TYR A 81 2.64 -2.37 -6.28
CA TYR A 81 2.51 -1.33 -7.28
C TYR A 81 3.66 -0.31 -7.19
N ALA A 82 3.87 0.25 -6.00
CA ALA A 82 4.85 1.33 -5.78
C ALA A 82 6.26 0.94 -6.23
N ILE A 83 6.69 -0.30 -5.94
CA ILE A 83 8.04 -0.76 -6.25
C ILE A 83 8.21 -1.17 -7.72
N SER A 84 7.13 -1.56 -8.40
CA SER A 84 7.17 -2.04 -9.80
C SER A 84 7.17 -0.91 -10.83
N GLN A 85 6.92 0.34 -10.40
CA GLN A 85 6.89 1.48 -11.30
C GLN A 85 8.29 1.97 -11.66
N SER A 86 8.49 2.43 -12.89
CA SER A 86 9.75 3.09 -13.31
C SER A 86 9.90 4.51 -12.76
N LYS A 87 8.80 5.11 -12.30
CA LYS A 87 8.76 6.44 -11.69
C LYS A 87 8.35 6.31 -10.23
N GLU A 88 9.11 6.95 -9.35
CA GLU A 88 8.84 6.93 -7.92
C GLU A 88 7.55 7.70 -7.61
N ILE A 89 6.68 7.07 -6.81
CA ILE A 89 5.51 7.73 -6.20
C ILE A 89 5.91 8.40 -4.88
N ALA A 90 5.09 9.33 -4.38
CA ALA A 90 5.36 10.05 -3.13
C ALA A 90 5.45 9.13 -1.91
N GLY A 91 4.64 8.08 -1.86
CA GLY A 91 4.74 7.07 -0.80
C GLY A 91 3.55 6.14 -0.69
N VAL A 92 3.63 5.25 0.30
CA VAL A 92 2.59 4.29 0.68
C VAL A 92 2.32 4.41 2.18
N VAL A 93 1.05 4.45 2.57
CA VAL A 93 0.60 4.20 3.94
C VAL A 93 -0.14 2.87 3.94
N GLY A 94 0.41 1.89 4.64
CA GLY A 94 -0.16 0.56 4.74
C GLY A 94 -0.67 0.27 6.15
N TYR A 95 -1.96 -0.07 6.25
CA TYR A 95 -2.59 -0.51 7.49
C TYR A 95 -2.77 -2.02 7.49
N SER A 96 -2.44 -2.68 8.60
CA SER A 96 -2.69 -4.12 8.84
C SER A 96 -2.30 -5.00 7.64
N GLY A 97 -1.11 -4.76 7.08
CA GLY A 97 -0.64 -5.47 5.89
C GLY A 97 0.84 -5.78 5.93
N LYS A 98 1.33 -6.42 4.87
CA LYS A 98 2.70 -6.91 4.71
C LYS A 98 3.13 -6.85 3.26
N ILE A 99 4.39 -7.21 2.97
CA ILE A 99 4.80 -7.58 1.61
C ILE A 99 4.09 -8.89 1.24
N PHE A 100 3.47 -8.90 0.09
CA PHE A 100 2.71 -10.05 -0.38
C PHE A 100 3.62 -11.25 -0.67
N ASP A 101 4.64 -11.04 -1.51
CA ASP A 101 5.59 -12.04 -1.93
C ASP A 101 6.98 -11.42 -2.12
N TYR A 102 8.00 -11.96 -1.45
CA TYR A 102 9.35 -11.39 -1.46
C TYR A 102 10.10 -11.67 -2.76
N GLU A 103 9.88 -12.81 -3.40
CA GLU A 103 10.51 -13.16 -4.67
C GLU A 103 9.94 -12.29 -5.80
N LEU A 104 8.60 -12.15 -5.83
CA LEU A 104 7.93 -11.25 -6.76
C LEU A 104 8.37 -9.79 -6.57
N PHE A 105 8.58 -9.37 -5.31
CA PHE A 105 9.13 -8.07 -4.99
C PHE A 105 10.50 -7.88 -5.63
N GLU A 106 11.45 -8.78 -5.40
CA GLU A 106 12.81 -8.68 -5.93
C GLU A 106 12.84 -8.69 -7.46
N LYS A 107 12.03 -9.54 -8.08
CA LYS A 107 11.92 -9.67 -9.54
C LYS A 107 11.39 -8.39 -10.20
N ASN A 108 10.48 -7.68 -9.53
CA ASN A 108 9.80 -6.52 -10.10
C ASN A 108 10.30 -5.17 -9.58
N PHE A 109 11.27 -5.17 -8.69
CA PHE A 109 11.78 -3.96 -8.07
C PHE A 109 12.43 -3.00 -9.07
N LYS A 110 11.90 -1.78 -9.20
CA LYS A 110 12.36 -0.71 -10.11
C LYS A 110 12.56 0.63 -9.41
N SER A 111 11.77 0.93 -8.38
CA SER A 111 11.83 2.22 -7.69
C SER A 111 11.61 2.08 -6.18
N LYS A 112 11.97 3.13 -5.45
CA LYS A 112 11.82 3.20 -3.99
C LYS A 112 10.84 4.30 -3.63
N ALA A 113 9.75 3.91 -2.98
CA ALA A 113 8.81 4.85 -2.38
C ALA A 113 9.03 4.93 -0.86
N LYS A 114 8.63 6.04 -0.24
CA LYS A 114 8.54 6.11 1.22
C LYS A 114 7.37 5.23 1.68
N ILE A 115 7.60 4.36 2.68
CA ILE A 115 6.57 3.44 3.16
C ILE A 115 6.38 3.63 4.65
N LYS A 116 5.10 3.72 5.09
CA LYS A 116 4.74 3.70 6.49
C LYS A 116 3.75 2.59 6.76
N PHE A 117 4.12 1.68 7.68
CA PHE A 117 3.23 0.66 8.20
C PHE A 117 2.57 1.12 9.51
N LEU A 118 1.28 0.83 9.65
CA LEU A 118 0.46 1.11 10.82
C LEU A 118 -0.32 -0.16 11.17
N HIS A 119 -0.05 -0.77 12.33
CA HIS A 119 -0.48 -2.13 12.62
C HIS A 119 -0.97 -2.28 14.06
N GLY A 120 -1.91 -3.20 14.28
CA GLY A 120 -2.36 -3.58 15.62
C GLY A 120 -1.55 -4.75 16.19
N ASN A 121 -1.21 -4.74 17.49
CA ASN A 121 -0.49 -5.85 18.11
C ASN A 121 -1.37 -7.08 18.39
N LYS A 122 -2.68 -6.95 18.23
CA LYS A 122 -3.68 -8.03 18.36
C LYS A 122 -4.29 -8.42 17.00
N ASP A 123 -3.60 -8.11 15.90
CA ASP A 123 -4.05 -8.48 14.55
C ASP A 123 -3.88 -10.00 14.36
N GLU A 124 -5.00 -10.71 14.31
CA GLU A 124 -5.06 -12.18 14.16
C GLU A 124 -5.17 -12.61 12.68
N ILE A 125 -5.35 -11.66 11.76
CA ILE A 125 -5.46 -11.94 10.31
C ILE A 125 -4.10 -11.78 9.63
N VAL A 126 -3.45 -10.64 9.86
CA VAL A 126 -2.07 -10.40 9.44
C VAL A 126 -1.29 -10.07 10.70
N SER A 127 -0.46 -10.99 11.18
CA SER A 127 0.25 -10.77 12.44
C SER A 127 1.24 -9.60 12.34
N ALA A 128 1.52 -8.95 13.47
CA ALA A 128 2.50 -7.87 13.54
C ALA A 128 3.92 -8.38 13.16
N GLU A 129 4.22 -9.66 13.40
CA GLU A 129 5.48 -10.29 12.99
C GLU A 129 5.67 -10.29 11.48
N GLU A 130 4.61 -10.49 10.70
CA GLU A 130 4.67 -10.41 9.25
C GLU A 130 4.95 -8.98 8.75
N MET A 131 4.40 -7.99 9.44
CA MET A 131 4.75 -6.58 9.20
C MET A 131 6.20 -6.30 9.55
N TYR A 132 6.72 -6.80 10.69
CA TYR A 132 8.13 -6.60 11.07
C TYR A 132 9.08 -7.24 10.05
N LYS A 133 8.81 -8.46 9.58
CA LYS A 133 9.58 -9.10 8.49
C LYS A 133 9.61 -8.21 7.24
N SER A 134 8.47 -7.62 6.89
CA SER A 134 8.37 -6.71 5.74
C SER A 134 9.20 -5.44 5.94
N VAL A 135 9.18 -4.85 7.14
CA VAL A 135 9.98 -3.68 7.50
C VAL A 135 11.48 -3.99 7.41
N ASP A 136 11.93 -5.11 7.99
CA ASP A 136 13.35 -5.50 8.00
C ASP A 136 13.83 -5.80 6.57
N PHE A 137 13.04 -6.49 5.77
CA PHE A 137 13.35 -6.72 4.37
C PHE A 137 13.50 -5.41 3.59
N LEU A 138 12.56 -4.48 3.70
CA LEU A 138 12.61 -3.19 3.02
C LEU A 138 13.82 -2.35 3.48
N LYS A 139 14.14 -2.35 4.77
CA LYS A 139 15.35 -1.70 5.31
C LYS A 139 16.63 -2.30 4.75
N SER A 140 16.70 -3.64 4.61
CA SER A 140 17.85 -4.32 3.98
C SER A 140 18.08 -3.88 2.53
N LYS A 141 16.99 -3.54 1.82
CA LYS A 141 16.99 -2.98 0.46
C LYS A 141 17.15 -1.45 0.43
N LYS A 142 17.43 -0.82 1.59
CA LYS A 142 17.65 0.64 1.73
C LYS A 142 16.43 1.49 1.33
N PHE A 143 15.22 1.01 1.65
CA PHE A 143 14.01 1.83 1.57
C PHE A 143 13.90 2.77 2.77
N HIS A 144 13.25 3.90 2.57
CA HIS A 144 12.79 4.75 3.67
C HIS A 144 11.49 4.19 4.25
N VAL A 145 11.61 3.42 5.34
CA VAL A 145 10.49 2.73 5.98
C VAL A 145 10.33 3.22 7.41
N ASP A 146 9.11 3.59 7.75
CA ASP A 146 8.67 3.90 9.11
C ASP A 146 7.51 2.96 9.49
N TYR A 147 7.33 2.68 10.78
CA TYR A 147 6.21 1.88 11.25
C TYR A 147 5.76 2.31 12.65
N LYS A 148 4.52 1.96 12.98
CA LYS A 148 3.98 2.12 14.34
C LYS A 148 3.00 1.01 14.63
N VAL A 149 3.09 0.45 15.84
CA VAL A 149 2.19 -0.59 16.35
C VAL A 149 1.31 0.02 17.43
N TYR A 150 0.04 -0.35 17.43
CA TYR A 150 -0.99 0.11 18.37
C TYR A 150 -1.40 -1.02 19.28
N GLU A 151 -1.36 -0.76 20.58
CA GLU A 151 -1.75 -1.70 21.61
C GLU A 151 -3.26 -2.00 21.57
N ASN A 152 -3.59 -3.28 21.81
CA ASN A 152 -4.97 -3.78 21.86
C ASN A 152 -5.80 -3.53 20.59
N LEU A 153 -5.15 -3.30 19.45
CA LEU A 153 -5.78 -3.15 18.16
C LEU A 153 -5.67 -4.47 17.39
N GLY A 154 -6.80 -4.99 16.90
CA GLY A 154 -6.88 -6.13 15.99
C GLY A 154 -6.70 -5.71 14.53
N HIS A 155 -7.26 -6.50 13.59
CA HIS A 155 -7.25 -6.22 12.15
C HIS A 155 -8.14 -5.03 11.81
N ASN A 156 -7.68 -3.79 12.10
CA ASN A 156 -8.48 -2.58 11.97
C ASN A 156 -7.61 -1.33 11.85
N ILE A 157 -8.24 -0.19 11.53
CA ILE A 157 -7.64 1.16 11.52
C ILE A 157 -8.18 1.93 12.72
N SER A 158 -7.30 2.28 13.67
CA SER A 158 -7.69 3.14 14.79
C SER A 158 -7.75 4.62 14.37
N PRO A 159 -8.53 5.48 15.09
CA PRO A 159 -8.51 6.93 14.86
C PRO A 159 -7.11 7.52 14.96
N GLN A 160 -6.29 7.04 15.90
CA GLN A 160 -4.89 7.44 16.03
C GLN A 160 -4.06 6.99 14.83
N GLY A 161 -4.28 5.76 14.34
CA GLY A 161 -3.62 5.24 13.13
C GLY A 161 -3.94 6.08 11.90
N LEU A 162 -5.21 6.44 11.73
CA LEU A 162 -5.63 7.33 10.64
C LEU A 162 -4.91 8.70 10.73
N SER A 163 -4.86 9.29 11.93
CA SER A 163 -4.14 10.57 12.15
C SER A 163 -2.66 10.46 11.82
N ASP A 164 -1.99 9.37 12.24
CA ASP A 164 -0.56 9.17 12.00
C ASP A 164 -0.25 8.94 10.51
N GLY A 165 -1.13 8.25 9.78
CA GLY A 165 -1.03 8.11 8.32
C GLY A 165 -1.17 9.45 7.60
N LEU A 166 -2.16 10.26 7.95
CA LEU A 166 -2.37 11.59 7.38
C LEU A 166 -1.19 12.53 7.67
N LYS A 167 -0.61 12.49 8.87
CA LYS A 167 0.59 13.27 9.23
C LYS A 167 1.81 12.86 8.38
N PHE A 168 1.98 11.56 8.13
CA PHE A 168 3.05 11.07 7.28
C PHE A 168 2.91 11.56 5.84
N ILE A 169 1.71 11.50 5.26
CA ILE A 169 1.42 12.03 3.93
C ILE A 169 1.76 13.52 3.88
N LYS A 170 1.22 14.31 4.79
CA LYS A 170 1.47 15.76 4.86
C LYS A 170 2.96 16.09 4.94
N LYS A 171 3.67 15.47 5.87
CA LYS A 171 5.12 15.67 6.06
C LYS A 171 5.93 15.31 4.81
N SER A 172 5.50 14.31 4.05
CA SER A 172 6.21 13.89 2.84
C SER A 172 6.10 14.92 1.71
N PHE A 173 5.01 15.67 1.64
CA PHE A 173 4.85 16.78 0.69
C PHE A 173 5.53 18.07 1.18
N ASP A 174 5.46 18.40 2.48
CA ASP A 174 6.08 19.61 3.03
C ASP A 174 7.61 19.61 2.87
N ILE A 175 8.27 18.45 2.99
CA ILE A 175 9.71 18.33 2.73
C ILE A 175 10.03 18.61 1.25
N SER A 176 9.14 18.27 0.33
CA SER A 176 9.33 18.53 -1.10
C SER A 176 9.25 20.01 -1.46
N LEU A 177 8.57 20.82 -0.63
CA LEU A 177 8.44 22.28 -0.81
C LEU A 177 9.63 23.05 -0.21
N THR A 178 10.35 22.49 0.75
CA THR A 178 11.52 23.12 1.40
C THR A 178 12.83 22.86 0.65
N CYS A 179 12.85 22.02 -0.37
CA CYS A 179 14.02 21.72 -1.21
C CYS A 179 14.00 22.45 -2.57
N LEU A 180 13.13 23.44 -2.74
CA LEU A 180 13.09 24.38 -3.87
C LEU A 180 13.55 25.75 -3.43
#